data_e170aa3f4a708686e260956828852a40
#
_entry.id   e170aa3f4a708686e260956828852a40
#
_cell.length_a   1.000
_cell.length_b   1.000
_cell.length_c   1.000
_cell.angle_alpha   90.00
_cell.angle_beta   90.00
_cell.angle_gamma   90.00
#
_symmetry.space_group_name_H-M   'P 1'
#
loop_
_entity.id
_entity.type
_entity.pdbx_description
1 polymer ?
#
loop_
_entity_poly.entity_id
_entity_poly.type
_entity_poly.pdbx_seq_one_letter_code
_entity_poly.pdbx_strand_id
1 'polypeptide(L)'
;MKKIGIIGAGGIARAHATALSTIKNAELVGVYDINQQNAESFVKTFGGKSFENVDELIDAAEGLIVASPNFCHKEHALQALGKHKHVLCEKPMAISLEEASIMKDTAERLSVRASMGFNYRYLSYVNILKSLIINNELGNILSIKVHFKKNSALRRKKFTWRDDANSKKTSGSLGDLGIHLIDMVWYLFKSDFITESVRAKMNTNVKTKEDKQVLVDDYAEIYGQLKNKVFVNIITSKCSVPEDCGFSIEVVGHKKEFKYHTGNPHVYKLIDGLNVVDCPVPQSLLNDPPNEFYGWADSFRSELINWIASTQNDWVEIPSFSDGFRSQEVLEMFFEKDSNSQPMSVSAVN
;
A
#
# COMPACT_ATOMS: atom_id res chain seq x y z
N MET A 1 -7.01 19.72 -19.27
CA MET A 1 -6.54 19.15 -18.00
C MET A 1 -7.52 18.11 -17.52
N LYS A 2 -7.02 17.01 -16.97
CA LYS A 2 -7.85 15.92 -16.43
C LYS A 2 -8.48 16.38 -15.12
N LYS A 3 -9.81 16.31 -15.01
CA LYS A 3 -10.56 16.72 -13.82
C LYS A 3 -10.61 15.60 -12.79
N ILE A 4 -9.94 15.79 -11.64
CA ILE A 4 -9.81 14.79 -10.59
C ILE A 4 -10.59 15.22 -9.34
N GLY A 5 -11.45 14.33 -8.86
CA GLY A 5 -12.14 14.46 -7.58
C GLY A 5 -11.52 13.55 -6.53
N ILE A 6 -11.63 13.90 -5.25
CA ILE A 6 -11.12 13.08 -4.12
C ILE A 6 -12.29 12.77 -3.17
N ILE A 7 -12.47 11.48 -2.85
CA ILE A 7 -13.47 11.02 -1.87
C ILE A 7 -12.74 10.71 -0.57
N GLY A 8 -13.01 11.49 0.48
CA GLY A 8 -12.29 11.52 1.77
C GLY A 8 -11.33 12.70 1.84
N ALA A 9 -11.24 13.38 3.00
CA ALA A 9 -10.38 14.55 3.25
C ALA A 9 -9.28 14.25 4.30
N GLY A 10 -8.96 12.97 4.51
CA GLY A 10 -7.97 12.50 5.48
C GLY A 10 -6.51 12.75 5.08
N GLY A 11 -5.58 12.21 5.87
CA GLY A 11 -4.14 12.40 5.64
C GLY A 11 -3.67 11.90 4.27
N ILE A 12 -4.18 10.73 3.81
CA ILE A 12 -3.78 10.17 2.52
C ILE A 12 -4.35 11.00 1.35
N ALA A 13 -5.58 11.53 1.48
CA ALA A 13 -6.15 12.44 0.50
C ALA A 13 -5.29 13.70 0.34
N ARG A 14 -4.73 14.23 1.44
CA ARG A 14 -3.81 15.37 1.41
C ARG A 14 -2.50 15.04 0.67
N ALA A 15 -1.97 13.83 0.82
CA ALA A 15 -0.80 13.38 0.07
C ALA A 15 -1.08 13.34 -1.44
N HIS A 16 -2.22 12.79 -1.85
CA HIS A 16 -2.66 12.81 -3.25
C HIS A 16 -2.84 14.25 -3.78
N ALA A 17 -3.49 15.13 -3.01
CA ALA A 17 -3.69 16.53 -3.43
C ALA A 17 -2.36 17.28 -3.56
N THR A 18 -1.41 17.07 -2.63
CA THR A 18 -0.06 17.63 -2.73
C THR A 18 0.65 17.14 -3.99
N ALA A 19 0.59 15.85 -4.28
CA ALA A 19 1.17 15.28 -5.48
C ALA A 19 0.49 15.83 -6.75
N LEU A 20 -0.86 15.87 -6.77
CA LEU A 20 -1.66 16.36 -7.88
C LEU A 20 -1.35 17.81 -8.23
N SER A 21 -1.11 18.69 -7.24
CA SER A 21 -0.77 20.09 -7.46
C SER A 21 0.51 20.32 -8.25
N THR A 22 1.37 19.31 -8.36
CA THR A 22 2.63 19.34 -9.14
C THR A 22 2.46 18.82 -10.59
N ILE A 23 1.26 18.37 -10.97
CA ILE A 23 0.98 17.76 -12.27
C ILE A 23 0.26 18.76 -13.18
N LYS A 24 0.94 19.23 -14.22
CA LYS A 24 0.44 20.35 -15.09
C LYS A 24 -0.81 20.01 -15.90
N ASN A 25 -1.06 18.73 -16.22
CA ASN A 25 -2.19 18.31 -17.08
C ASN A 25 -3.37 17.74 -16.28
N ALA A 26 -3.43 17.99 -14.99
CA ALA A 26 -4.53 17.60 -14.10
C ALA A 26 -4.93 18.75 -13.19
N GLU A 27 -6.18 18.75 -12.75
CA GLU A 27 -6.73 19.72 -11.80
C GLU A 27 -7.59 19.03 -10.75
N LEU A 28 -7.53 19.51 -9.52
CA LEU A 28 -8.43 19.10 -8.45
C LEU A 28 -9.75 19.86 -8.59
N VAL A 29 -10.84 19.18 -8.97
CA VAL A 29 -12.17 19.80 -9.02
C VAL A 29 -12.79 19.98 -7.64
N GLY A 30 -12.43 19.10 -6.69
CA GLY A 30 -12.88 19.21 -5.30
C GLY A 30 -12.79 17.92 -4.52
N VAL A 31 -13.39 17.96 -3.34
CA VAL A 31 -13.37 16.87 -2.38
C VAL A 31 -14.76 16.68 -1.76
N TYR A 32 -15.07 15.43 -1.43
CA TYR A 32 -16.18 15.06 -0.57
C TYR A 32 -15.67 14.37 0.69
N ASP A 33 -16.18 14.72 1.85
CA ASP A 33 -15.98 14.01 3.12
C ASP A 33 -17.29 14.02 3.89
N ILE A 34 -17.62 12.94 4.58
CA ILE A 34 -18.83 12.85 5.40
C ILE A 34 -18.87 13.94 6.48
N ASN A 35 -17.70 14.40 6.93
CA ASN A 35 -17.54 15.58 7.76
C ASN A 35 -17.25 16.80 6.88
N GLN A 36 -18.25 17.63 6.66
CA GLN A 36 -18.17 18.82 5.82
C GLN A 36 -17.04 19.78 6.24
N GLN A 37 -16.76 19.91 7.54
CA GLN A 37 -15.65 20.75 8.03
C GLN A 37 -14.27 20.26 7.57
N ASN A 38 -14.11 18.92 7.45
CA ASN A 38 -12.88 18.35 6.87
C ASN A 38 -12.75 18.73 5.40
N ALA A 39 -13.83 18.61 4.62
CA ALA A 39 -13.85 18.99 3.20
C ALA A 39 -13.57 20.48 2.99
N GLU A 40 -14.18 21.37 3.80
CA GLU A 40 -13.92 22.81 3.77
C GLU A 40 -12.46 23.16 4.15
N SER A 41 -11.92 22.51 5.19
CA SER A 41 -10.52 22.68 5.56
C SER A 41 -9.56 22.21 4.47
N PHE A 42 -9.93 21.14 3.78
CA PHE A 42 -9.14 20.58 2.67
C PHE A 42 -9.07 21.57 1.50
N VAL A 43 -10.20 22.10 1.05
CA VAL A 43 -10.22 23.02 -0.12
C VAL A 43 -9.58 24.37 0.19
N LYS A 44 -9.55 24.82 1.44
CA LYS A 44 -8.78 26.01 1.86
C LYS A 44 -7.28 25.83 1.60
N THR A 45 -6.78 24.60 1.66
CA THR A 45 -5.36 24.29 1.47
C THR A 45 -5.01 23.99 0.02
N PHE A 46 -5.86 23.18 -0.65
CA PHE A 46 -5.53 22.58 -1.95
C PHE A 46 -6.34 23.18 -3.12
N GLY A 47 -7.35 24.00 -2.84
CA GLY A 47 -8.27 24.51 -3.86
C GLY A 47 -9.39 23.51 -4.19
N GLY A 48 -10.11 23.80 -5.28
CA GLY A 48 -11.27 23.05 -5.69
C GLY A 48 -12.54 23.42 -4.89
N LYS A 49 -13.60 22.60 -5.03
CA LYS A 49 -14.89 22.79 -4.36
C LYS A 49 -15.10 21.74 -3.26
N SER A 50 -15.64 22.12 -2.13
CA SER A 50 -16.18 21.21 -1.13
C SER A 50 -17.58 20.78 -1.56
N PHE A 51 -17.79 19.48 -1.79
CA PHE A 51 -19.07 18.91 -2.19
C PHE A 51 -19.80 18.35 -0.97
N GLU A 52 -21.11 18.61 -0.88
CA GLU A 52 -21.96 18.06 0.18
C GLU A 52 -22.48 16.64 -0.17
N ASN A 53 -22.44 16.31 -1.47
CA ASN A 53 -22.91 15.04 -1.99
C ASN A 53 -21.82 14.39 -2.85
N VAL A 54 -21.58 13.09 -2.62
CA VAL A 54 -20.57 12.32 -3.36
C VAL A 54 -20.91 12.20 -4.84
N ASP A 55 -22.20 12.09 -5.20
CA ASP A 55 -22.65 11.99 -6.59
C ASP A 55 -22.36 13.25 -7.39
N GLU A 56 -22.52 14.45 -6.78
CA GLU A 56 -22.15 15.71 -7.43
C GLU A 56 -20.65 15.80 -7.72
N LEU A 57 -19.80 15.34 -6.79
CA LEU A 57 -18.38 15.26 -7.02
C LEU A 57 -18.04 14.30 -8.17
N ILE A 58 -18.66 13.11 -8.17
CA ILE A 58 -18.45 12.11 -9.21
C ILE A 58 -18.85 12.67 -10.59
N ASP A 59 -19.98 13.39 -10.68
CA ASP A 59 -20.44 13.98 -11.93
C ASP A 59 -19.49 15.08 -12.43
N ALA A 60 -18.93 15.87 -11.54
CA ALA A 60 -18.00 16.96 -11.87
C ALA A 60 -16.59 16.47 -12.31
N ALA A 61 -16.20 15.24 -11.97
CA ALA A 61 -14.88 14.70 -12.22
C ALA A 61 -14.83 13.76 -13.45
N GLU A 62 -13.65 13.58 -14.03
CA GLU A 62 -13.35 12.55 -15.04
C GLU A 62 -12.69 11.32 -14.39
N GLY A 63 -12.00 11.52 -13.25
CA GLY A 63 -11.40 10.48 -12.45
C GLY A 63 -11.53 10.77 -10.96
N LEU A 64 -11.67 9.72 -10.16
CA LEU A 64 -11.86 9.78 -8.71
C LEU A 64 -10.73 9.09 -7.99
N ILE A 65 -10.20 9.75 -6.95
CA ILE A 65 -9.31 9.12 -5.97
C ILE A 65 -10.17 8.77 -4.76
N VAL A 66 -10.34 7.46 -4.49
CA VAL A 66 -11.06 6.96 -3.31
C VAL A 66 -10.07 6.82 -2.16
N ALA A 67 -10.10 7.78 -1.23
CA ALA A 67 -9.20 7.92 -0.09
C ALA A 67 -9.97 7.95 1.25
N SER A 68 -11.18 7.43 1.25
CA SER A 68 -12.03 7.21 2.43
C SER A 68 -11.51 6.07 3.32
N PRO A 69 -12.10 5.78 4.48
CA PRO A 69 -11.78 4.57 5.23
C PRO A 69 -12.04 3.29 4.41
N ASN A 70 -11.20 2.26 4.59
CA ASN A 70 -11.21 1.07 3.76
C ASN A 70 -12.55 0.31 3.70
N PHE A 71 -13.36 0.38 4.74
CA PHE A 71 -14.71 -0.21 4.75
C PHE A 71 -15.73 0.54 3.85
N CYS A 72 -15.36 1.73 3.35
CA CYS A 72 -16.14 2.50 2.38
C CYS A 72 -15.61 2.36 0.95
N HIS A 73 -14.45 1.73 0.73
CA HIS A 73 -13.81 1.69 -0.59
C HIS A 73 -14.69 1.07 -1.65
N LYS A 74 -15.33 -0.09 -1.35
CA LYS A 74 -16.22 -0.78 -2.29
C LYS A 74 -17.36 0.14 -2.74
N GLU A 75 -18.08 0.75 -1.80
CA GLU A 75 -19.21 1.61 -2.12
C GLU A 75 -18.81 2.75 -3.03
N HIS A 76 -17.81 3.54 -2.61
CA HIS A 76 -17.38 4.72 -3.37
C HIS A 76 -16.77 4.37 -4.74
N ALA A 77 -15.99 3.27 -4.80
CA ALA A 77 -15.43 2.82 -6.07
C ALA A 77 -16.52 2.37 -7.04
N LEU A 78 -17.52 1.60 -6.57
CA LEU A 78 -18.63 1.13 -7.40
C LEU A 78 -19.53 2.28 -7.87
N GLN A 79 -19.78 3.30 -7.04
CA GLN A 79 -20.50 4.52 -7.45
C GLN A 79 -19.78 5.23 -8.60
N ALA A 80 -18.46 5.41 -8.49
CA ALA A 80 -17.68 6.04 -9.55
C ALA A 80 -17.62 5.19 -10.83
N LEU A 81 -17.35 3.88 -10.70
CA LEU A 81 -17.33 2.93 -11.81
C LEU A 81 -18.69 2.87 -12.53
N GLY A 82 -19.80 2.86 -11.78
CA GLY A 82 -21.17 2.86 -12.33
C GLY A 82 -21.50 4.10 -13.19
N LYS A 83 -20.81 5.21 -12.97
CA LYS A 83 -20.84 6.41 -13.80
C LYS A 83 -19.72 6.48 -14.84
N HIS A 84 -19.07 5.34 -15.13
CA HIS A 84 -17.97 5.21 -16.09
C HIS A 84 -16.78 6.15 -15.83
N LYS A 85 -16.51 6.47 -14.53
CA LYS A 85 -15.34 7.27 -14.16
C LYS A 85 -14.12 6.40 -13.95
N HIS A 86 -12.94 6.94 -14.27
CA HIS A 86 -11.69 6.30 -13.90
C HIS A 86 -11.51 6.37 -12.38
N VAL A 87 -10.97 5.32 -11.78
CA VAL A 87 -10.82 5.22 -10.32
C VAL A 87 -9.38 4.90 -9.95
N LEU A 88 -8.82 5.63 -8.97
CA LEU A 88 -7.68 5.21 -8.17
C LEU A 88 -8.21 4.98 -6.76
N CYS A 89 -8.18 3.73 -6.30
CA CYS A 89 -8.65 3.35 -4.96
C CYS A 89 -7.47 3.10 -4.04
N GLU A 90 -7.48 3.72 -2.86
CA GLU A 90 -6.48 3.47 -1.83
C GLU A 90 -6.54 2.02 -1.33
N LYS A 91 -5.42 1.59 -0.82
CA LYS A 91 -5.24 0.27 -0.23
C LYS A 91 -5.65 0.25 1.27
N PRO A 92 -6.00 -0.93 1.85
CA PRO A 92 -6.34 -2.18 1.16
C PRO A 92 -7.58 -1.99 0.28
N MET A 93 -7.71 -2.82 -0.77
CA MET A 93 -8.80 -2.68 -1.75
C MET A 93 -10.17 -2.69 -1.09
N ALA A 94 -10.37 -3.61 -0.14
CA ALA A 94 -11.62 -3.81 0.58
C ALA A 94 -11.38 -4.42 1.97
N ILE A 95 -12.45 -4.69 2.71
CA ILE A 95 -12.39 -5.39 4.01
C ILE A 95 -12.59 -6.90 3.89
N SER A 96 -12.88 -7.42 2.70
CA SER A 96 -13.01 -8.85 2.42
C SER A 96 -12.70 -9.16 0.96
N LEU A 97 -12.35 -10.43 0.69
CA LEU A 97 -12.10 -10.93 -0.66
C LEU A 97 -13.35 -10.84 -1.55
N GLU A 98 -14.53 -11.09 -0.99
CA GLU A 98 -15.81 -10.95 -1.70
C GLU A 98 -16.00 -9.51 -2.22
N GLU A 99 -15.76 -8.50 -1.37
CA GLU A 99 -15.85 -7.10 -1.78
C GLU A 99 -14.84 -6.75 -2.86
N ALA A 100 -13.60 -7.22 -2.71
CA ALA A 100 -12.54 -7.02 -3.69
C ALA A 100 -12.87 -7.68 -5.04
N SER A 101 -13.48 -8.88 -5.04
CA SER A 101 -13.95 -9.55 -6.27
C SER A 101 -15.00 -8.71 -6.99
N ILE A 102 -16.01 -8.22 -6.27
CA ILE A 102 -17.07 -7.37 -6.85
C ILE A 102 -16.47 -6.12 -7.50
N MET A 103 -15.52 -5.47 -6.85
CA MET A 103 -14.84 -4.26 -7.37
C MET A 103 -14.06 -4.59 -8.65
N LYS A 104 -13.25 -5.66 -8.62
CA LYS A 104 -12.47 -6.14 -9.77
C LYS A 104 -13.36 -6.47 -10.97
N ASP A 105 -14.35 -7.33 -10.77
CA ASP A 105 -15.25 -7.81 -11.83
C ASP A 105 -16.07 -6.64 -12.45
N THR A 106 -16.44 -5.66 -11.62
CA THR A 106 -17.13 -4.45 -12.11
C THR A 106 -16.20 -3.59 -12.97
N ALA A 107 -14.94 -3.39 -12.55
CA ALA A 107 -13.98 -2.59 -13.33
C ALA A 107 -13.67 -3.25 -14.67
N GLU A 108 -13.45 -4.57 -14.69
CA GLU A 108 -13.16 -5.33 -15.92
C GLU A 108 -14.33 -5.25 -16.91
N ARG A 109 -15.58 -5.40 -16.41
CA ARG A 109 -16.79 -5.31 -17.26
C ARG A 109 -17.01 -3.95 -17.87
N LEU A 110 -16.68 -2.86 -17.16
CA LEU A 110 -16.95 -1.50 -17.62
C LEU A 110 -15.82 -0.90 -18.46
N SER A 111 -14.70 -1.60 -18.61
CA SER A 111 -13.55 -1.16 -19.41
C SER A 111 -13.04 0.25 -19.05
N VAL A 112 -13.11 0.61 -17.77
CA VAL A 112 -12.56 1.87 -17.24
C VAL A 112 -11.21 1.61 -16.57
N ARG A 113 -10.36 2.64 -16.48
CA ARG A 113 -9.07 2.53 -15.77
C ARG A 113 -9.32 2.57 -14.26
N ALA A 114 -9.23 1.40 -13.64
CA ALA A 114 -9.30 1.21 -12.20
C ALA A 114 -7.92 0.81 -11.66
N SER A 115 -7.31 1.69 -10.86
CA SER A 115 -5.99 1.53 -10.28
C SER A 115 -6.07 1.38 -8.77
N MET A 116 -5.14 0.60 -8.21
CA MET A 116 -4.90 0.55 -6.76
C MET A 116 -3.85 1.56 -6.34
N GLY A 117 -4.00 2.14 -5.15
CA GLY A 117 -3.02 3.00 -4.49
C GLY A 117 -1.80 2.22 -3.99
N PHE A 118 -1.07 1.58 -4.89
CA PHE A 118 0.18 0.88 -4.60
C PHE A 118 1.39 1.74 -4.95
N ASN A 119 1.42 2.93 -4.36
CA ASN A 119 2.45 3.93 -4.61
C ASN A 119 3.88 3.41 -4.39
N TYR A 120 4.11 2.36 -3.58
CA TYR A 120 5.44 1.80 -3.33
C TYR A 120 6.08 1.15 -4.56
N ARG A 121 5.28 0.77 -5.58
CA ARG A 121 5.83 0.38 -6.90
C ARG A 121 6.63 1.51 -7.56
N TYR A 122 6.38 2.77 -7.19
CA TYR A 122 6.98 3.96 -7.77
C TYR A 122 8.14 4.54 -6.97
N LEU A 123 8.53 3.90 -5.86
CA LEU A 123 9.74 4.27 -5.12
C LEU A 123 10.98 4.01 -5.97
N SER A 124 11.88 4.98 -6.04
CA SER A 124 13.07 4.94 -6.90
C SER A 124 13.93 3.71 -6.66
N TYR A 125 14.19 3.37 -5.39
CA TYR A 125 14.97 2.19 -5.04
C TYR A 125 14.27 0.85 -5.33
N VAL A 126 12.94 0.82 -5.36
CA VAL A 126 12.17 -0.36 -5.79
C VAL A 126 12.28 -0.56 -7.30
N ASN A 127 12.23 0.53 -8.08
CA ASN A 127 12.41 0.48 -9.52
C ASN A 127 13.86 0.12 -9.91
N ILE A 128 14.86 0.61 -9.17
CA ILE A 128 16.26 0.20 -9.31
C ILE A 128 16.36 -1.31 -9.10
N LEU A 129 15.85 -1.82 -7.97
CA LEU A 129 15.88 -3.25 -7.67
C LEU A 129 15.18 -4.08 -8.76
N LYS A 130 14.01 -3.64 -9.24
CA LYS A 130 13.31 -4.31 -10.35
C LYS A 130 14.17 -4.38 -11.61
N SER A 131 14.85 -3.28 -11.96
CA SER A 131 15.76 -3.25 -13.10
C SER A 131 16.93 -4.22 -12.93
N LEU A 132 17.55 -4.27 -11.76
CA LEU A 132 18.64 -5.20 -11.45
C LEU A 132 18.19 -6.67 -11.58
N ILE A 133 16.95 -6.99 -11.16
CA ILE A 133 16.37 -8.32 -11.29
C ILE A 133 16.12 -8.66 -12.78
N ILE A 134 15.47 -7.77 -13.51
CA ILE A 134 15.13 -7.98 -14.94
C ILE A 134 16.39 -8.14 -15.78
N ASN A 135 17.42 -7.34 -15.52
CA ASN A 135 18.70 -7.39 -16.23
C ASN A 135 19.60 -8.55 -15.76
N ASN A 136 19.12 -9.39 -14.84
CA ASN A 136 19.86 -10.53 -14.27
C ASN A 136 21.21 -10.13 -13.63
N GLU A 137 21.30 -8.90 -13.09
CA GLU A 137 22.54 -8.41 -12.46
C GLU A 137 22.77 -9.05 -11.08
N LEU A 138 21.68 -9.42 -10.39
CA LEU A 138 21.75 -10.16 -9.11
C LEU A 138 21.89 -11.69 -9.33
N GLY A 139 21.68 -12.18 -10.55
CA GLY A 139 21.59 -13.61 -10.86
C GLY A 139 20.24 -14.20 -10.40
N ASN A 140 20.18 -15.53 -10.27
CA ASN A 140 18.97 -16.19 -9.74
C ASN A 140 18.72 -15.75 -8.31
N ILE A 141 17.54 -15.24 -8.03
CA ILE A 141 17.19 -14.75 -6.70
C ILE A 141 16.90 -15.93 -5.77
N LEU A 142 17.50 -15.91 -4.60
CA LEU A 142 17.33 -16.91 -3.54
C LEU A 142 16.29 -16.46 -2.52
N SER A 143 16.40 -15.21 -2.07
CA SER A 143 15.50 -14.70 -1.03
C SER A 143 15.30 -13.20 -1.11
N ILE A 144 14.16 -12.75 -0.57
CA ILE A 144 13.87 -11.36 -0.25
C ILE A 144 13.43 -11.23 1.20
N LYS A 145 13.97 -10.23 1.90
CA LYS A 145 13.48 -9.75 3.19
C LYS A 145 13.01 -8.33 3.00
N VAL A 146 11.78 -8.04 3.39
CA VAL A 146 11.22 -6.70 3.32
C VAL A 146 10.50 -6.37 4.63
N HIS A 147 10.95 -5.28 5.27
CA HIS A 147 10.44 -4.87 6.57
C HIS A 147 9.90 -3.46 6.51
N PHE A 148 8.75 -3.23 7.13
CA PHE A 148 8.18 -1.92 7.30
C PHE A 148 7.74 -1.72 8.75
N LYS A 149 8.47 -0.87 9.46
CA LYS A 149 8.30 -0.65 10.89
C LYS A 149 7.98 0.81 11.17
N LYS A 150 6.94 1.04 11.96
CA LYS A 150 6.50 2.35 12.47
C LYS A 150 6.24 2.26 13.98
N ASN A 151 6.06 3.40 14.61
CA ASN A 151 5.67 3.51 16.02
C ASN A 151 4.24 4.04 16.19
N SER A 152 3.43 3.98 15.14
CA SER A 152 2.12 4.65 15.11
C SER A 152 1.12 4.09 16.12
N ALA A 153 1.20 2.80 16.50
CA ALA A 153 0.35 2.23 17.54
C ALA A 153 0.69 2.78 18.92
N LEU A 154 1.98 2.95 19.21
CA LEU A 154 2.45 3.53 20.49
C LEU A 154 2.17 5.02 20.59
N ARG A 155 2.34 5.76 19.49
CA ARG A 155 2.18 7.22 19.44
C ARG A 155 0.72 7.66 19.47
N ARG A 156 -0.16 6.97 18.73
CA ARG A 156 -1.58 7.30 18.67
C ARG A 156 -2.31 6.78 19.90
N LYS A 157 -2.65 7.68 20.83
CA LYS A 157 -3.37 7.34 22.07
C LYS A 157 -4.88 7.19 21.88
N LYS A 158 -5.46 7.94 20.93
CA LYS A 158 -6.90 7.88 20.64
C LYS A 158 -7.27 6.58 19.93
N PHE A 159 -8.40 6.00 20.35
CA PHE A 159 -9.07 4.93 19.63
C PHE A 159 -9.68 5.47 18.34
N THR A 160 -9.52 4.77 17.24
CA THR A 160 -10.03 5.17 15.91
C THR A 160 -10.58 3.94 15.19
N TRP A 161 -11.23 4.15 14.05
CA TRP A 161 -11.70 3.07 13.20
C TRP A 161 -10.58 2.07 12.79
N ARG A 162 -9.32 2.51 12.84
CA ARG A 162 -8.16 1.65 12.56
C ARG A 162 -7.87 0.63 13.66
N ASP A 163 -8.45 0.82 14.84
CA ASP A 163 -8.26 -0.04 16.01
C ASP A 163 -9.45 -0.99 16.20
N ASP A 164 -10.53 -0.77 15.43
CA ASP A 164 -11.83 -1.44 15.53
C ASP A 164 -11.94 -2.67 14.61
N ALA A 165 -12.94 -3.51 14.88
CA ALA A 165 -13.30 -4.69 14.11
C ALA A 165 -13.94 -4.38 12.74
N ASN A 166 -14.48 -3.16 12.54
CA ASN A 166 -15.18 -2.77 11.31
C ASN A 166 -14.34 -2.94 10.04
N SER A 167 -13.02 -2.84 10.17
CA SER A 167 -12.07 -3.06 9.07
C SER A 167 -11.68 -4.53 8.88
N LYS A 168 -12.28 -5.47 9.60
CA LYS A 168 -11.95 -6.92 9.55
C LYS A 168 -10.43 -7.21 9.57
N LYS A 169 -9.70 -6.54 10.48
CA LYS A 169 -8.23 -6.59 10.63
C LYS A 169 -7.42 -5.92 9.50
N THR A 170 -8.02 -5.53 8.39
CA THR A 170 -7.28 -4.92 7.25
C THR A 170 -6.65 -3.56 7.57
N SER A 171 -6.95 -2.97 8.73
CA SER A 171 -6.30 -1.76 9.27
C SER A 171 -5.17 -2.05 10.27
N GLY A 172 -4.89 -3.31 10.57
CA GLY A 172 -3.76 -3.75 11.39
C GLY A 172 -2.39 -3.45 10.76
N SER A 173 -1.34 -3.94 11.39
CA SER A 173 0.03 -3.79 10.85
C SER A 173 0.17 -4.50 9.51
N LEU A 174 -0.31 -5.73 9.42
CA LEU A 174 -0.24 -6.52 8.19
C LEU A 174 -1.12 -5.92 7.09
N GLY A 175 -2.38 -5.58 7.39
CA GLY A 175 -3.29 -5.02 6.38
C GLY A 175 -2.92 -3.62 5.91
N ASP A 176 -2.41 -2.76 6.80
CA ASP A 176 -2.07 -1.37 6.46
C ASP A 176 -0.65 -1.23 5.87
N LEU A 177 0.35 -1.88 6.45
CA LEU A 177 1.74 -1.82 5.99
C LEU A 177 2.09 -3.02 5.11
N GLY A 178 1.67 -4.22 5.51
CA GLY A 178 2.03 -5.46 4.83
C GLY A 178 1.43 -5.60 3.45
N ILE A 179 0.27 -5.02 3.18
CA ILE A 179 -0.36 -5.06 1.86
C ILE A 179 0.54 -4.43 0.78
N HIS A 180 1.30 -3.37 1.11
CA HIS A 180 2.29 -2.80 0.21
C HIS A 180 3.44 -3.75 -0.07
N LEU A 181 3.86 -4.54 0.94
CA LEU A 181 4.96 -5.48 0.83
C LEU A 181 4.55 -6.73 0.04
N ILE A 182 3.30 -7.18 0.23
CA ILE A 182 2.69 -8.25 -0.57
C ILE A 182 2.67 -7.86 -2.05
N ASP A 183 2.16 -6.67 -2.35
CA ASP A 183 2.11 -6.15 -3.71
C ASP A 183 3.52 -5.97 -4.30
N MET A 184 4.47 -5.47 -3.52
CA MET A 184 5.85 -5.29 -3.94
C MET A 184 6.53 -6.62 -4.30
N VAL A 185 6.33 -7.68 -3.52
CA VAL A 185 6.85 -9.02 -3.82
C VAL A 185 6.30 -9.51 -5.15
N TRP A 186 5.00 -9.35 -5.39
CA TRP A 186 4.40 -9.66 -6.67
C TRP A 186 4.96 -8.78 -7.81
N TYR A 187 5.08 -7.48 -7.58
CA TYR A 187 5.61 -6.54 -8.58
C TYR A 187 7.01 -6.91 -9.05
N LEU A 188 7.86 -7.36 -8.10
CA LEU A 188 9.26 -7.73 -8.38
C LEU A 188 9.39 -9.10 -9.04
N PHE A 189 8.61 -10.10 -8.60
CA PHE A 189 8.86 -11.49 -8.97
C PHE A 189 7.79 -12.14 -9.85
N LYS A 190 6.59 -11.54 -9.97
CA LYS A 190 5.45 -12.08 -10.72
C LYS A 190 5.17 -13.56 -10.42
N SER A 191 5.27 -13.94 -9.16
CA SER A 191 5.15 -15.32 -8.69
C SER A 191 4.34 -15.41 -7.41
N ASP A 192 3.45 -16.40 -7.32
CA ASP A 192 2.59 -16.64 -6.16
C ASP A 192 3.33 -17.36 -5.05
N PHE A 193 2.83 -17.22 -3.83
CA PHE A 193 3.24 -18.05 -2.70
C PHE A 193 2.80 -19.51 -2.88
N ILE A 194 3.64 -20.43 -2.43
CA ILE A 194 3.26 -21.82 -2.16
C ILE A 194 2.56 -21.83 -0.80
N THR A 195 1.24 -22.00 -0.79
CA THR A 195 0.39 -21.84 0.41
C THR A 195 0.85 -22.70 1.58
N GLU A 196 1.32 -23.93 1.32
CA GLU A 196 1.79 -24.88 2.34
C GLU A 196 3.12 -24.42 3.00
N SER A 197 3.89 -23.60 2.29
CA SER A 197 5.16 -23.05 2.81
C SER A 197 4.96 -21.85 3.74
N VAL A 198 3.78 -21.23 3.71
CA VAL A 198 3.52 -19.99 4.45
C VAL A 198 3.39 -20.28 5.95
N ARG A 199 4.08 -19.46 6.74
CA ARG A 199 3.96 -19.38 8.20
C ARG A 199 3.76 -17.91 8.56
N ALA A 200 2.78 -17.65 9.40
CA ALA A 200 2.43 -16.31 9.86
C ALA A 200 2.34 -16.25 11.38
N LYS A 201 2.74 -15.13 11.94
CA LYS A 201 2.56 -14.82 13.36
C LYS A 201 2.17 -13.36 13.49
N MET A 202 1.07 -13.11 14.18
CA MET A 202 0.57 -11.75 14.44
C MET A 202 0.39 -11.53 15.93
N ASN A 203 0.63 -10.30 16.37
CA ASN A 203 0.42 -9.89 17.76
C ASN A 203 -0.24 -8.51 17.82
N THR A 204 -1.06 -8.34 18.84
CA THR A 204 -1.55 -7.03 19.30
C THR A 204 -0.83 -6.72 20.60
N ASN A 205 0.21 -5.87 20.58
CA ASN A 205 0.98 -5.50 21.76
C ASN A 205 0.28 -4.36 22.52
N VAL A 206 -0.27 -3.38 21.81
CA VAL A 206 -1.09 -2.29 22.37
C VAL A 206 -2.52 -2.79 22.50
N LYS A 207 -2.86 -3.33 23.66
CA LYS A 207 -4.14 -4.02 23.91
C LYS A 207 -5.34 -3.08 24.03
N THR A 208 -5.14 -1.86 24.52
CA THR A 208 -6.23 -0.91 24.80
C THR A 208 -5.84 0.51 24.41
N LYS A 209 -6.84 1.31 24.03
CA LYS A 209 -6.77 2.76 23.85
C LYS A 209 -8.08 3.39 24.31
N GLU A 210 -8.01 4.44 25.13
CA GLU A 210 -9.21 5.10 25.71
C GLU A 210 -10.19 4.06 26.29
N ASP A 211 -9.67 3.09 27.07
CA ASP A 211 -10.40 1.99 27.69
C ASP A 211 -11.15 1.03 26.74
N LYS A 212 -10.91 1.16 25.41
CA LYS A 212 -11.45 0.26 24.40
C LYS A 212 -10.39 -0.74 23.96
N GLN A 213 -10.82 -1.98 23.74
CA GLN A 213 -9.97 -3.05 23.25
C GLN A 213 -9.54 -2.79 21.79
N VAL A 214 -8.24 -2.90 21.50
CA VAL A 214 -7.70 -2.89 20.14
C VAL A 214 -7.86 -4.29 19.55
N LEU A 215 -8.51 -4.39 18.39
CA LEU A 215 -8.93 -5.66 17.77
C LEU A 215 -8.10 -6.03 16.53
N VAL A 216 -7.03 -5.29 16.26
CA VAL A 216 -6.15 -5.50 15.10
C VAL A 216 -4.71 -5.77 15.56
N ASP A 217 -3.93 -6.42 14.71
CA ASP A 217 -2.50 -6.61 14.95
C ASP A 217 -1.72 -5.30 14.85
N ASP A 218 -0.68 -5.17 15.65
CA ASP A 218 0.33 -4.10 15.54
C ASP A 218 1.73 -4.64 15.23
N TYR A 219 1.87 -5.95 15.10
CA TYR A 219 3.05 -6.67 14.64
C TYR A 219 2.65 -7.89 13.82
N ALA A 220 3.31 -8.11 12.70
CA ALA A 220 3.19 -9.34 11.92
C ALA A 220 4.53 -9.76 11.33
N GLU A 221 4.75 -11.07 11.29
CA GLU A 221 5.92 -11.71 10.69
C GLU A 221 5.47 -12.89 9.83
N ILE A 222 5.87 -12.90 8.57
CA ILE A 222 5.49 -13.85 7.56
C ILE A 222 6.73 -14.46 6.92
N TYR A 223 6.74 -15.78 6.80
CA TYR A 223 7.70 -16.55 6.01
C TYR A 223 6.98 -17.38 4.97
N GLY A 224 7.56 -17.52 3.79
CA GLY A 224 7.02 -18.38 2.76
C GLY A 224 7.98 -18.52 1.58
N GLN A 225 7.61 -19.38 0.64
CA GLN A 225 8.33 -19.57 -0.60
C GLN A 225 7.39 -19.30 -1.78
N LEU A 226 7.90 -18.61 -2.79
CA LEU A 226 7.19 -18.40 -4.05
C LEU A 226 7.33 -19.63 -4.95
N LYS A 227 6.40 -19.81 -5.90
CA LYS A 227 6.45 -20.90 -6.90
C LYS A 227 7.75 -20.89 -7.72
N ASN A 228 8.38 -19.72 -7.92
CA ASN A 228 9.70 -19.59 -8.56
C ASN A 228 10.87 -19.86 -7.61
N LYS A 229 10.61 -20.42 -6.44
CA LYS A 229 11.58 -20.85 -5.40
C LYS A 229 12.21 -19.74 -4.58
N VAL A 230 11.86 -18.47 -4.75
CA VAL A 230 12.33 -17.37 -3.92
C VAL A 230 11.76 -17.49 -2.52
N PHE A 231 12.61 -17.45 -1.48
CA PHE A 231 12.17 -17.36 -0.10
C PHE A 231 11.82 -15.92 0.26
N VAL A 232 10.71 -15.73 0.96
CA VAL A 232 10.18 -14.42 1.34
C VAL A 232 10.06 -14.32 2.85
N ASN A 233 10.57 -13.22 3.41
CA ASN A 233 10.29 -12.80 4.78
C ASN A 233 9.72 -11.38 4.77
N ILE A 234 8.53 -11.22 5.34
CA ILE A 234 7.84 -9.94 5.50
C ILE A 234 7.70 -9.67 7.01
N ILE A 235 8.16 -8.51 7.47
CA ILE A 235 7.92 -8.04 8.83
C ILE A 235 7.25 -6.67 8.78
N THR A 236 6.14 -6.54 9.50
CA THR A 236 5.48 -5.24 9.70
C THR A 236 5.26 -4.97 11.17
N SER A 237 5.42 -3.71 11.57
CA SER A 237 5.21 -3.29 12.95
C SER A 237 4.67 -1.86 13.01
N LYS A 238 3.73 -1.63 13.92
CA LYS A 238 3.26 -0.30 14.33
C LYS A 238 3.65 0.04 15.78
N CYS A 239 4.39 -0.87 16.43
CA CYS A 239 4.81 -0.76 17.83
C CYS A 239 6.35 -0.80 18.00
N SER A 240 7.11 -0.46 16.96
CA SER A 240 8.58 -0.41 17.02
C SER A 240 9.06 0.84 17.77
N VAL A 241 10.23 0.72 18.41
CA VAL A 241 10.94 1.90 18.96
C VAL A 241 11.39 2.82 17.82
N PRO A 242 11.54 4.14 18.05
CA PRO A 242 11.86 5.09 16.98
C PRO A 242 13.10 4.74 16.16
N GLU A 243 14.12 4.19 16.79
CA GLU A 243 15.40 3.81 16.19
C GLU A 243 15.27 2.67 15.17
N ASP A 244 14.27 1.80 15.37
CA ASP A 244 13.95 0.65 14.49
C ASP A 244 12.91 1.00 13.43
N CYS A 245 12.35 2.21 13.45
CA CYS A 245 11.37 2.62 12.45
C CYS A 245 12.03 2.83 11.09
N GLY A 246 11.34 2.40 10.05
CA GLY A 246 11.80 2.58 8.69
C GLY A 246 11.34 1.46 7.76
N PHE A 247 11.82 1.56 6.55
CA PHE A 247 11.60 0.59 5.50
C PHE A 247 12.94 -0.01 5.07
N SER A 248 13.01 -1.33 4.90
CA SER A 248 14.21 -2.00 4.42
C SER A 248 13.87 -3.10 3.42
N ILE A 249 14.76 -3.27 2.45
CA ILE A 249 14.73 -4.37 1.47
C ILE A 249 16.11 -5.00 1.41
N GLU A 250 16.17 -6.32 1.56
CA GLU A 250 17.36 -7.12 1.29
C GLU A 250 17.00 -8.22 0.30
N VAL A 251 17.72 -8.30 -0.82
CA VAL A 251 17.57 -9.36 -1.81
C VAL A 251 18.89 -10.06 -2.02
N VAL A 252 18.87 -11.39 -1.86
CA VAL A 252 20.05 -12.24 -2.09
C VAL A 252 19.89 -12.95 -3.41
N GLY A 253 20.81 -12.73 -4.31
CA GLY A 253 20.94 -13.44 -5.58
C GLY A 253 22.24 -14.24 -5.65
N HIS A 254 22.36 -15.13 -6.65
CA HIS A 254 23.56 -15.95 -6.83
C HIS A 254 24.81 -15.14 -7.23
N LYS A 255 24.64 -13.96 -7.82
CA LYS A 255 25.76 -13.10 -8.23
C LYS A 255 26.03 -12.00 -7.21
N LYS A 256 24.97 -11.31 -6.76
CA LYS A 256 25.09 -10.16 -5.84
C LYS A 256 23.91 -10.10 -4.88
N GLU A 257 24.10 -9.38 -3.78
CA GLU A 257 23.05 -8.97 -2.88
C GLU A 257 22.73 -7.48 -3.09
N PHE A 258 21.45 -7.15 -2.95
CA PHE A 258 20.96 -5.76 -2.88
C PHE A 258 20.48 -5.48 -1.46
N LYS A 259 20.91 -4.33 -0.87
CA LYS A 259 20.41 -3.88 0.43
C LYS A 259 20.08 -2.40 0.39
N TYR A 260 18.90 -2.07 0.90
CA TYR A 260 18.45 -0.70 1.11
C TYR A 260 17.80 -0.55 2.47
N HIS A 261 18.03 0.59 3.13
CA HIS A 261 17.39 0.95 4.39
C HIS A 261 17.19 2.46 4.47
N THR A 262 15.99 2.89 4.89
CA THR A 262 15.64 4.32 4.99
C THR A 262 16.44 5.13 6.03
N GLY A 263 17.19 4.46 6.92
CA GLY A 263 18.15 5.10 7.79
C GLY A 263 19.38 5.69 7.07
N ASN A 264 19.67 5.21 5.83
CA ASN A 264 20.62 5.82 4.89
C ASN A 264 19.93 5.97 3.52
N PRO A 265 19.04 6.94 3.35
CA PRO A 265 18.06 6.94 2.27
C PRO A 265 18.63 7.24 0.88
N HIS A 266 19.83 7.82 0.83
CA HIS A 266 20.46 8.25 -0.43
C HIS A 266 21.33 7.18 -1.08
N VAL A 267 21.43 6.00 -0.44
CA VAL A 267 22.34 4.94 -0.86
C VAL A 267 21.68 3.57 -0.75
N TYR A 268 21.84 2.75 -1.78
CA TYR A 268 21.67 1.30 -1.68
C TYR A 268 23.01 0.60 -1.84
N LYS A 269 23.12 -0.61 -1.34
CA LYS A 269 24.35 -1.40 -1.41
C LYS A 269 24.19 -2.55 -2.39
N LEU A 270 25.22 -2.74 -3.24
CA LEU A 270 25.45 -3.96 -3.98
C LEU A 270 26.63 -4.69 -3.37
N ILE A 271 26.45 -5.98 -3.07
CA ILE A 271 27.45 -6.80 -2.39
C ILE A 271 27.79 -7.99 -3.29
N ASP A 272 29.07 -8.13 -3.62
CA ASP A 272 29.63 -9.24 -4.42
C ASP A 272 30.74 -9.88 -3.59
N GLY A 273 30.43 -10.95 -2.88
CA GLY A 273 31.33 -11.56 -1.90
C GLY A 273 31.75 -10.58 -0.81
N LEU A 274 33.02 -10.22 -0.76
CA LEU A 274 33.57 -9.25 0.21
C LEU A 274 33.51 -7.80 -0.31
N ASN A 275 33.11 -7.60 -1.56
CA ASN A 275 33.08 -6.30 -2.21
C ASN A 275 31.74 -5.62 -1.95
N VAL A 276 31.73 -4.49 -1.26
CA VAL A 276 30.53 -3.70 -0.95
C VAL A 276 30.62 -2.38 -1.69
N VAL A 277 29.66 -2.11 -2.58
CA VAL A 277 29.60 -0.88 -3.37
C VAL A 277 28.36 -0.08 -2.93
N ASP A 278 28.60 1.14 -2.49
CA ASP A 278 27.55 2.12 -2.21
C ASP A 278 27.11 2.79 -3.53
N CYS A 279 25.83 2.63 -3.87
CA CYS A 279 25.23 3.13 -5.09
C CYS A 279 24.21 4.23 -4.76
N PRO A 280 24.15 5.34 -5.52
CA PRO A 280 23.24 6.44 -5.20
C PRO A 280 21.78 6.10 -5.49
N VAL A 281 20.88 6.55 -4.60
CA VAL A 281 19.44 6.64 -4.85
C VAL A 281 19.14 8.03 -5.41
N PRO A 282 18.35 8.16 -6.49
CA PRO A 282 17.97 9.46 -7.04
C PRO A 282 17.36 10.39 -6.00
N GLN A 283 17.67 11.69 -6.13
CA GLN A 283 17.14 12.69 -5.23
C GLN A 283 15.63 12.83 -5.35
N SER A 284 14.94 12.89 -4.22
CA SER A 284 13.51 13.20 -4.14
C SER A 284 13.24 14.64 -4.59
N LEU A 285 12.16 14.82 -5.35
CA LEU A 285 11.70 16.14 -5.83
C LEU A 285 10.74 16.80 -4.85
N LEU A 286 10.00 16.01 -4.09
CA LEU A 286 9.04 16.46 -3.09
C LEU A 286 9.55 16.16 -1.69
N ASN A 287 9.22 17.02 -0.74
CA ASN A 287 9.54 16.82 0.66
C ASN A 287 8.58 15.80 1.28
N ASP A 288 9.13 14.81 1.93
CA ASP A 288 8.35 13.83 2.66
C ASP A 288 7.77 14.43 3.95
N PRO A 289 6.54 14.06 4.34
CA PRO A 289 5.99 14.47 5.63
C PRO A 289 6.81 13.91 6.80
N PRO A 290 6.76 14.55 7.97
CA PRO A 290 7.37 14.00 9.18
C PRO A 290 6.92 12.55 9.44
N ASN A 291 7.86 11.69 9.79
CA ASN A 291 7.69 10.25 10.06
C ASN A 291 7.37 9.37 8.83
N GLU A 292 7.48 9.90 7.63
CA GLU A 292 7.52 9.10 6.41
C GLU A 292 8.96 8.88 5.94
N PHE A 293 9.15 7.89 5.08
CA PHE A 293 10.47 7.56 4.56
C PHE A 293 10.74 8.30 3.24
N TYR A 294 12.00 8.38 2.89
CA TYR A 294 12.49 9.07 1.70
C TYR A 294 11.83 8.57 0.41
N GLY A 295 11.38 9.52 -0.42
CA GLY A 295 10.72 9.27 -1.70
C GLY A 295 9.24 8.93 -1.59
N TRP A 296 8.65 8.95 -0.38
CA TRP A 296 7.23 8.63 -0.18
C TRP A 296 6.31 9.62 -0.92
N ALA A 297 6.56 10.91 -0.82
CA ALA A 297 5.76 11.93 -1.52
C ALA A 297 5.91 11.84 -3.05
N ASP A 298 7.13 11.59 -3.54
CA ASP A 298 7.38 11.40 -4.98
C ASP A 298 6.69 10.15 -5.54
N SER A 299 6.51 9.11 -4.73
CA SER A 299 5.82 7.91 -5.16
C SER A 299 4.35 8.17 -5.52
N PHE A 300 3.64 9.02 -4.76
CA PHE A 300 2.28 9.46 -5.10
C PHE A 300 2.25 10.27 -6.39
N ARG A 301 3.23 11.17 -6.59
CA ARG A 301 3.32 11.95 -7.82
C ARG A 301 3.49 11.03 -9.03
N SER A 302 4.38 10.06 -8.94
CA SER A 302 4.66 9.11 -10.01
C SER A 302 3.45 8.20 -10.26
N GLU A 303 2.77 7.73 -9.23
CA GLU A 303 1.53 6.96 -9.32
C GLU A 303 0.44 7.73 -10.07
N LEU A 304 0.18 8.99 -9.67
CA LEU A 304 -0.83 9.83 -10.33
C LEU A 304 -0.49 10.13 -11.78
N ILE A 305 0.78 10.40 -12.11
CA ILE A 305 1.22 10.62 -13.49
C ILE A 305 0.90 9.38 -14.35
N ASN A 306 1.24 8.18 -13.88
CA ASN A 306 1.00 6.94 -14.61
C ASN A 306 -0.50 6.62 -14.71
N TRP A 307 -1.26 6.80 -13.61
CA TRP A 307 -2.70 6.60 -13.64
C TRP A 307 -3.40 7.55 -14.64
N ILE A 308 -3.09 8.85 -14.59
CA ILE A 308 -3.64 9.84 -15.53
C ILE A 308 -3.24 9.48 -16.98
N ALA A 309 -1.98 9.13 -17.23
CA ALA A 309 -1.53 8.72 -18.55
C ALA A 309 -2.26 7.46 -19.05
N SER A 310 -2.52 6.49 -18.18
CA SER A 310 -3.23 5.26 -18.52
C SER A 310 -4.67 5.49 -18.96
N THR A 311 -5.30 6.61 -18.57
CA THR A 311 -6.66 6.95 -19.02
C THR A 311 -6.73 7.37 -20.51
N GLN A 312 -5.58 7.58 -21.12
CA GLN A 312 -5.44 7.96 -22.53
C GLN A 312 -4.66 6.91 -23.34
N ASN A 313 -3.85 6.08 -22.67
CA ASN A 313 -2.93 5.15 -23.31
C ASN A 313 -2.99 3.78 -22.63
N ASP A 314 -3.57 2.80 -23.30
CA ASP A 314 -3.77 1.45 -22.75
C ASP A 314 -2.49 0.67 -22.45
N TRP A 315 -1.35 1.05 -23.07
CA TRP A 315 -0.05 0.42 -22.85
C TRP A 315 0.66 0.89 -21.57
N VAL A 316 0.13 1.91 -20.85
CA VAL A 316 0.70 2.33 -19.56
C VAL A 316 0.26 1.35 -18.48
N GLU A 317 1.23 0.59 -17.96
CA GLU A 317 0.99 -0.32 -16.84
C GLU A 317 0.75 0.46 -15.54
N ILE A 318 -0.34 0.12 -14.86
CA ILE A 318 -0.70 0.61 -13.54
C ILE A 318 -1.04 -0.56 -12.61
N PRO A 319 -0.91 -0.42 -11.29
CA PRO A 319 -1.48 -1.40 -10.35
C PRO A 319 -2.99 -1.47 -10.58
N SER A 320 -3.49 -2.57 -11.11
CA SER A 320 -4.91 -2.74 -11.43
C SER A 320 -5.73 -3.21 -10.22
N PHE A 321 -7.06 -3.21 -10.35
CA PHE A 321 -7.93 -3.85 -9.36
C PHE A 321 -7.71 -5.37 -9.30
N SER A 322 -7.23 -6.00 -10.39
CA SER A 322 -6.81 -7.41 -10.35
C SER A 322 -5.56 -7.60 -9.49
N ASP A 323 -4.60 -6.65 -9.48
CA ASP A 323 -3.47 -6.66 -8.52
C ASP A 323 -3.96 -6.44 -7.07
N GLY A 324 -4.97 -5.57 -6.89
CA GLY A 324 -5.61 -5.33 -5.58
C GLY A 324 -6.27 -6.58 -5.03
N PHE A 325 -7.11 -7.24 -5.84
CA PHE A 325 -7.76 -8.50 -5.50
C PHE A 325 -6.74 -9.57 -5.10
N ARG A 326 -5.70 -9.75 -5.93
CA ARG A 326 -4.63 -10.69 -5.66
C ARG A 326 -3.90 -10.41 -4.34
N SER A 327 -3.61 -9.14 -4.07
CA SER A 327 -2.97 -8.77 -2.81
C SER A 327 -3.88 -9.03 -1.61
N GLN A 328 -5.21 -8.89 -1.79
CA GLN A 328 -6.21 -9.23 -0.79
C GLN A 328 -6.27 -10.76 -0.55
N GLU A 329 -6.21 -11.59 -1.61
CA GLU A 329 -6.14 -13.05 -1.46
C GLU A 329 -4.93 -13.49 -0.62
N VAL A 330 -3.76 -12.92 -0.90
CA VAL A 330 -2.53 -13.23 -0.13
C VAL A 330 -2.66 -12.73 1.31
N LEU A 331 -3.24 -11.55 1.53
CA LEU A 331 -3.48 -11.01 2.86
C LEU A 331 -4.39 -11.94 3.69
N GLU A 332 -5.50 -12.41 3.12
CA GLU A 332 -6.42 -13.33 3.80
C GLU A 332 -5.76 -14.67 4.09
N MET A 333 -5.01 -15.22 3.13
CA MET A 333 -4.21 -16.42 3.36
C MET A 333 -3.25 -16.24 4.57
N PHE A 334 -2.62 -15.07 4.72
CA PHE A 334 -1.75 -14.82 5.87
C PHE A 334 -2.53 -14.76 7.18
N PHE A 335 -3.74 -14.18 7.20
CA PHE A 335 -4.60 -14.20 8.38
C PHE A 335 -5.03 -15.63 8.77
N GLU A 336 -5.30 -16.51 7.80
CA GLU A 336 -5.64 -17.91 8.04
C GLU A 336 -4.45 -18.72 8.58
N LYS A 337 -3.24 -18.39 8.18
CA LYS A 337 -2.00 -19.04 8.62
C LYS A 337 -1.46 -18.52 9.96
N ASP A 338 -2.12 -17.53 10.58
CA ASP A 338 -1.67 -17.01 11.88
C ASP A 338 -1.74 -18.10 12.96
N SER A 339 -0.59 -18.42 13.54
CA SER A 339 -0.46 -19.45 14.58
C SER A 339 -1.27 -19.16 15.85
N ASN A 340 -1.66 -17.90 16.08
CA ASN A 340 -2.49 -17.51 17.22
C ASN A 340 -3.99 -17.74 16.96
N SER A 341 -4.40 -17.94 15.73
CA SER A 341 -5.79 -18.22 15.34
C SER A 341 -6.12 -19.71 15.28
N GLN A 342 -5.13 -20.60 15.31
CA GLN A 342 -5.36 -22.04 15.39
C GLN A 342 -5.51 -22.47 16.85
N PRO A 343 -6.56 -23.28 17.22
CA PRO A 343 -6.61 -23.89 18.54
C PRO A 343 -5.35 -24.72 18.73
N MET A 344 -4.66 -24.55 19.88
CA MET A 344 -3.54 -25.40 20.25
C MET A 344 -4.03 -26.87 20.22
N SER A 345 -3.63 -27.64 19.22
CA SER A 345 -3.73 -29.09 19.28
C SER A 345 -2.74 -29.53 20.35
N VAL A 346 -3.26 -29.82 21.54
CA VAL A 346 -2.50 -30.53 22.55
C VAL A 346 -2.29 -31.93 22.00
N SER A 347 -1.15 -32.14 21.33
CA SER A 347 -0.68 -33.51 21.11
C SER A 347 -0.36 -34.06 22.49
N ALA A 348 -1.25 -34.92 22.99
CA ALA A 348 -0.95 -35.74 24.15
C ALA A 348 0.33 -36.50 23.85
N VAL A 349 1.38 -36.16 24.58
CA VAL A 349 2.59 -36.98 24.65
C VAL A 349 2.17 -38.22 25.47
N ASN A 350 1.98 -39.34 24.82
CA ASN A 350 1.93 -40.64 25.46
C ASN A 350 3.34 -41.14 25.73
#